data_cbe1fbc6c68ac04d173809253ed2d819
#
_entry.id   cbe1fbc6c68ac04d173809253ed2d819
#
_cell.length_a   1.000
_cell.length_b   1.000
_cell.length_c   1.000
_cell.angle_alpha   90.00
_cell.angle_beta   90.00
_cell.angle_gamma   90.00
#
_symmetry.space_group_name_H-M   'P 1'
#
loop_
_entity.id
_entity.type
_entity.pdbx_description
1 polymer ?
#
loop_
_entity_poly.entity_id
_entity_poly.type
_entity_poly.pdbx_seq_one_letter_code
_entity_poly.pdbx_strand_id
1 'polypeptide(L)'
;MLEAGIRGEQSVAVTSENTAKAMGSGTLDVFATPALVALAEKTCWMSVAAALDEGCGTVGTRLELEHSAPTPVGMTVTCHSELVAVEGRKLTFKVTLADEKGPVGGGTHERFVIFEEKFAAKAEAKKG
;
A
#
# COMPACT_ATOMS: atom_id res chain seq x y z
N MET A 1 6.19 16.20 -10.73
CA MET A 1 6.09 15.42 -11.99
C MET A 1 6.30 13.94 -11.72
N LEU A 2 5.44 13.12 -12.28
CA LEU A 2 5.53 11.68 -12.11
C LEU A 2 6.59 11.10 -13.05
N GLU A 3 7.60 10.45 -12.47
CA GLU A 3 8.58 9.72 -13.23
C GLU A 3 9.16 8.57 -12.43
N ALA A 4 9.61 7.54 -13.12
CA ALA A 4 10.20 6.37 -12.46
C ALA A 4 11.38 6.78 -11.57
N GLY A 5 11.54 6.07 -10.46
CA GLY A 5 12.59 6.34 -9.49
C GLY A 5 12.10 6.97 -8.19
N ILE A 6 10.86 7.46 -8.14
CA ILE A 6 10.30 8.01 -6.89
C ILE A 6 10.22 6.88 -5.86
N ARG A 7 10.74 7.16 -4.65
CA ARG A 7 10.79 6.19 -3.56
C ARG A 7 9.94 6.63 -2.39
N GLY A 8 9.43 5.66 -1.64
CA GLY A 8 8.64 5.89 -0.44
C GLY A 8 9.05 4.97 0.69
N GLU A 9 8.72 5.38 1.90
CA GLU A 9 8.98 4.58 3.10
C GLU A 9 7.93 4.91 4.15
N GLN A 10 7.29 3.90 4.70
CA GLN A 10 6.35 4.04 5.82
C GLN A 10 6.53 2.85 6.76
N SER A 11 6.26 3.08 8.03
CA SER A 11 6.34 2.04 9.06
C SER A 11 5.05 1.99 9.86
N VAL A 12 4.76 0.82 10.43
CA VAL A 12 3.63 0.64 11.34
C VAL A 12 4.03 -0.29 12.46
N ALA A 13 3.65 0.07 13.69
CA ALA A 13 3.82 -0.83 14.84
C ALA A 13 2.78 -1.94 14.77
N VAL A 14 3.19 -3.17 15.06
CA VAL A 14 2.25 -4.28 15.21
C VAL A 14 1.65 -4.20 16.60
N THR A 15 0.33 -4.02 16.66
CA THR A 15 -0.43 -3.86 17.91
C THR A 15 -1.55 -4.88 17.95
N SER A 16 -2.31 -4.89 19.05
CA SER A 16 -3.47 -5.76 19.17
C SER A 16 -4.59 -5.42 18.18
N GLU A 17 -4.50 -4.29 17.47
CA GLU A 17 -5.54 -3.84 16.55
C GLU A 17 -5.30 -4.25 15.10
N ASN A 18 -4.07 -4.61 14.74
CA ASN A 18 -3.74 -4.99 13.35
C ASN A 18 -3.22 -6.41 13.21
N THR A 19 -3.56 -7.27 14.17
CA THR A 19 -3.26 -8.70 14.06
C THR A 19 -4.27 -9.41 13.16
N ALA A 20 -3.88 -10.56 12.64
CA ALA A 20 -4.77 -11.41 11.85
C ALA A 20 -6.06 -11.73 12.60
N LYS A 21 -5.94 -12.03 13.89
CA LYS A 21 -7.10 -12.31 14.75
C LYS A 21 -8.02 -11.11 14.89
N ALA A 22 -7.46 -9.92 15.15
CA ALA A 22 -8.25 -8.69 15.32
C ALA A 22 -8.97 -8.28 14.05
N MET A 23 -8.35 -8.49 12.91
CA MET A 23 -8.90 -8.09 11.61
C MET A 23 -9.75 -9.16 10.94
N GLY A 24 -9.86 -10.33 11.55
CA GLY A 24 -10.65 -11.42 10.99
C GLY A 24 -10.03 -12.11 9.78
N SER A 25 -8.73 -11.92 9.57
CA SER A 25 -8.02 -12.54 8.44
C SER A 25 -7.29 -13.83 8.82
N GLY A 26 -7.38 -14.24 10.08
CA GLY A 26 -6.77 -15.45 10.58
C GLY A 26 -7.06 -15.62 12.07
N THR A 27 -6.30 -16.46 12.74
CA THR A 27 -6.58 -16.83 14.13
C THR A 27 -5.45 -16.48 15.10
N LEU A 28 -4.35 -15.91 14.59
CA LEU A 28 -3.16 -15.67 15.40
C LEU A 28 -2.93 -14.18 15.65
N ASP A 29 -2.18 -13.90 16.71
CA ASP A 29 -1.80 -12.53 17.09
C ASP A 29 -0.49 -12.12 16.43
N VAL A 30 -0.51 -12.12 15.10
CA VAL A 30 0.60 -11.67 14.26
C VAL A 30 0.10 -10.62 13.28
N PHE A 31 1.00 -9.82 12.74
CA PHE A 31 0.64 -8.76 11.78
C PHE A 31 -0.22 -9.35 10.65
N ALA A 32 -1.39 -8.75 10.44
CA ALA A 32 -2.37 -9.27 9.48
C ALA A 32 -1.93 -9.03 8.03
N THR A 33 -2.22 -9.99 7.16
CA THR A 33 -1.99 -9.82 5.72
C THR A 33 -2.72 -8.60 5.16
N PRO A 34 -4.01 -8.34 5.45
CA PRO A 34 -4.65 -7.10 5.00
C PRO A 34 -3.98 -5.84 5.53
N ALA A 35 -3.40 -5.88 6.73
CA ALA A 35 -2.66 -4.73 7.27
C ALA A 35 -1.35 -4.51 6.50
N LEU A 36 -0.69 -5.59 6.10
CA LEU A 36 0.52 -5.53 5.26
C LEU A 36 0.18 -4.90 3.91
N VAL A 37 -0.93 -5.30 3.30
CA VAL A 37 -1.42 -4.72 2.04
C VAL A 37 -1.71 -3.23 2.21
N ALA A 38 -2.40 -2.86 3.28
CA ALA A 38 -2.71 -1.45 3.55
C ALA A 38 -1.44 -0.60 3.71
N LEU A 39 -0.42 -1.15 4.37
CA LEU A 39 0.87 -0.47 4.51
C LEU A 39 1.56 -0.29 3.16
N ALA A 40 1.53 -1.32 2.31
CA ALA A 40 2.10 -1.23 0.97
C ALA A 40 1.38 -0.16 0.14
N GLU A 41 0.04 -0.14 0.17
CA GLU A 41 -0.75 0.87 -0.53
C GLU A 41 -0.43 2.28 -0.04
N LYS A 42 -0.40 2.45 1.28
CA LYS A 42 -0.09 3.75 1.90
C LYS A 42 1.28 4.26 1.47
N THR A 43 2.28 3.39 1.51
CA THR A 43 3.64 3.75 1.13
C THR A 43 3.68 4.24 -0.32
N CYS A 44 3.00 3.53 -1.21
CA CYS A 44 2.97 3.87 -2.63
C CYS A 44 2.23 5.17 -2.90
N TRP A 45 0.98 5.34 -2.41
CA TRP A 45 0.23 6.55 -2.75
C TRP A 45 0.85 7.80 -2.13
N MET A 46 1.40 7.69 -0.92
CA MET A 46 2.04 8.84 -0.28
C MET A 46 3.31 9.26 -1.01
N SER A 47 4.03 8.29 -1.59
CA SER A 47 5.30 8.57 -2.27
C SER A 47 5.13 9.46 -3.51
N VAL A 48 3.97 9.40 -4.16
CA VAL A 48 3.71 10.15 -5.41
C VAL A 48 2.78 11.35 -5.22
N ALA A 49 2.20 11.52 -4.04
CA ALA A 49 1.19 12.55 -3.81
C ALA A 49 1.65 13.96 -4.21
N ALA A 50 2.88 14.32 -3.88
CA ALA A 50 3.41 15.65 -4.19
C ALA A 50 3.72 15.85 -5.68
N ALA A 51 3.79 14.79 -6.45
CA ALA A 51 4.08 14.85 -7.88
C ALA A 51 2.82 14.89 -8.75
N LEU A 52 1.65 14.76 -8.13
CA LEU A 52 0.37 14.79 -8.85
C LEU A 52 -0.11 16.22 -9.06
N ASP A 53 -0.89 16.41 -10.12
CA ASP A 53 -1.57 17.68 -10.37
C ASP A 53 -2.68 17.90 -9.33
N GLU A 54 -3.05 19.16 -9.11
CA GLU A 54 -4.10 19.51 -8.18
C GLU A 54 -5.41 18.80 -8.56
N GLY A 55 -6.10 18.27 -7.55
CA GLY A 55 -7.36 17.54 -7.75
C GLY A 55 -7.18 16.08 -8.14
N CYS A 56 -5.95 15.65 -8.35
CA CYS A 56 -5.66 14.26 -8.68
C CYS A 56 -5.24 13.44 -7.47
N GLY A 57 -5.58 12.18 -7.49
CA GLY A 57 -5.14 11.19 -6.52
C GLY A 57 -4.89 9.88 -7.26
N THR A 58 -4.63 8.82 -6.52
CA THR A 58 -4.47 7.49 -7.10
C THR A 58 -5.34 6.48 -6.37
N VAL A 59 -5.77 5.46 -7.11
CA VAL A 59 -6.49 4.32 -6.53
C VAL A 59 -5.73 3.04 -6.84
N GLY A 60 -5.72 2.11 -5.89
CA GLY A 60 -5.11 0.79 -6.10
C GLY A 60 -5.97 -0.06 -7.02
N THR A 61 -5.34 -0.70 -7.99
CA THR A 61 -6.03 -1.51 -8.99
C THR A 61 -5.52 -2.95 -9.05
N ARG A 62 -4.32 -3.20 -8.58
CA ARG A 62 -3.75 -4.54 -8.59
C ARG A 62 -2.70 -4.68 -7.50
N LEU A 63 -2.71 -5.84 -6.87
CA LEU A 63 -1.72 -6.21 -5.85
C LEU A 63 -1.24 -7.63 -6.16
N GLU A 64 0.07 -7.80 -6.18
CA GLU A 64 0.69 -9.09 -6.32
C GLU A 64 1.79 -9.14 -5.27
N LEU A 65 1.36 -9.40 -4.03
CA LEU A 65 2.22 -9.35 -2.86
C LEU A 65 2.29 -10.71 -2.19
N GLU A 66 3.46 -11.01 -1.62
CA GLU A 66 3.66 -12.16 -0.74
C GLU A 66 3.83 -11.66 0.69
N HIS A 67 3.27 -12.39 1.62
CA HIS A 67 3.45 -12.21 3.06
C HIS A 67 4.13 -13.47 3.57
N SER A 68 5.45 -13.44 3.63
CA SER A 68 6.28 -14.65 3.74
C SER A 68 6.76 -14.96 5.16
N ALA A 69 6.65 -14.02 6.09
CA ALA A 69 7.08 -14.24 7.47
C ALA A 69 6.18 -13.48 8.45
N PRO A 70 5.90 -14.05 9.62
CA PRO A 70 5.05 -13.40 10.62
C PRO A 70 5.81 -12.37 11.43
N THR A 71 5.10 -11.33 11.90
CA THR A 71 5.65 -10.35 12.83
C THR A 71 4.75 -10.27 14.05
N PRO A 72 5.28 -10.46 15.26
CA PRO A 72 4.48 -10.44 16.49
C PRO A 72 4.18 -9.01 16.97
N VAL A 73 3.19 -8.90 17.84
CA VAL A 73 2.89 -7.63 18.53
C VAL A 73 4.14 -7.12 19.24
N GLY A 74 4.38 -5.82 19.14
CA GLY A 74 5.53 -5.17 19.78
C GLY A 74 6.69 -4.88 18.82
N MET A 75 6.65 -5.42 17.62
CA MET A 75 7.64 -5.14 16.59
C MET A 75 7.07 -4.18 15.55
N THR A 76 7.90 -3.73 14.65
CA THR A 76 7.53 -2.73 13.63
C THR A 76 7.79 -3.30 12.24
N VAL A 77 6.84 -3.08 11.32
CA VAL A 77 7.02 -3.44 9.92
C VAL A 77 7.23 -2.16 9.12
N THR A 78 8.27 -2.15 8.29
CA THR A 78 8.61 -1.03 7.42
C THR A 78 8.47 -1.45 5.96
N CYS A 79 7.81 -0.62 5.17
CA CYS A 79 7.66 -0.82 3.74
C CYS A 79 8.47 0.22 2.99
N HIS A 80 9.21 -0.23 1.98
CA HIS A 80 9.89 0.63 1.02
C HIS A 80 9.24 0.41 -0.34
N SER A 81 9.00 1.50 -1.07
CA SER A 81 8.43 1.42 -2.41
C SER A 81 9.32 2.14 -3.42
N GLU A 82 9.22 1.72 -4.66
CA GLU A 82 9.84 2.43 -5.79
C GLU A 82 8.86 2.43 -6.94
N LEU A 83 8.60 3.62 -7.51
CA LEU A 83 7.82 3.74 -8.73
C LEU A 83 8.73 3.30 -9.88
N VAL A 84 8.42 2.16 -10.49
CA VAL A 84 9.28 1.56 -11.51
C VAL A 84 8.80 1.81 -12.94
N ALA A 85 7.53 2.15 -13.13
CA ALA A 85 7.00 2.45 -14.46
C ALA A 85 5.83 3.42 -14.37
N VAL A 86 5.77 4.32 -15.36
CA VAL A 86 4.64 5.25 -15.56
C VAL A 86 4.20 5.06 -17.02
N GLU A 87 2.96 4.58 -17.20
CA GLU A 87 2.39 4.32 -18.51
C GLU A 87 1.05 5.04 -18.62
N GLY A 88 1.07 6.30 -19.07
CA GLY A 88 -0.13 7.13 -19.02
C GLY A 88 -0.51 7.39 -17.57
N ARG A 89 -1.70 6.96 -17.17
CA ARG A 89 -2.17 7.10 -15.78
C ARG A 89 -1.91 5.88 -14.92
N LYS A 90 -1.31 4.82 -15.47
CA LYS A 90 -0.99 3.61 -14.73
C LYS A 90 0.40 3.73 -14.11
N LEU A 91 0.47 3.54 -12.81
CA LEU A 91 1.70 3.57 -12.04
C LEU A 91 1.99 2.17 -11.52
N THR A 92 3.20 1.68 -11.73
CA THR A 92 3.64 0.37 -11.23
C THR A 92 4.73 0.58 -10.19
N PHE A 93 4.53 -0.02 -9.03
CA PHE A 93 5.45 0.08 -7.90
C PHE A 93 6.02 -1.30 -7.56
N LYS A 94 7.26 -1.30 -7.12
CA LYS A 94 7.88 -2.44 -6.46
C LYS A 94 7.94 -2.12 -4.97
N VAL A 95 7.53 -3.07 -4.12
CA VAL A 95 7.55 -2.88 -2.67
C VAL A 95 8.31 -4.00 -1.99
N THR A 96 8.97 -3.65 -0.88
CA THR A 96 9.61 -4.60 0.03
C THR A 96 9.19 -4.26 1.44
N LEU A 97 8.94 -5.29 2.25
CA LEU A 97 8.53 -5.12 3.63
C LEU A 97 9.43 -5.96 4.53
N ALA A 98 9.80 -5.36 5.65
CA ALA A 98 10.69 -6.02 6.61
C ALA A 98 10.33 -5.61 8.03
N ASP A 99 10.57 -6.50 8.99
CA ASP A 99 10.56 -6.15 10.40
C ASP A 99 12.02 -6.08 10.90
N GLU A 100 12.21 -5.94 12.21
CA GLU A 100 13.55 -5.80 12.79
C GLU A 100 14.42 -7.04 12.59
N LYS A 101 13.83 -8.18 12.22
CA LYS A 101 14.57 -9.44 12.04
C LYS A 101 14.83 -9.80 10.58
N GLY A 102 14.20 -9.11 9.64
CA GLY A 102 14.43 -9.35 8.22
C GLY A 102 13.19 -9.21 7.37
N PRO A 103 13.27 -9.64 6.09
CA PRO A 103 12.15 -9.50 5.16
C PRO A 103 10.91 -10.27 5.61
N VAL A 104 9.75 -9.67 5.44
CA VAL A 104 8.46 -10.30 5.74
C VAL A 104 7.54 -10.38 4.53
N GLY A 105 7.85 -9.68 3.46
CA GLY A 105 7.04 -9.71 2.27
C GLY A 105 7.53 -8.77 1.19
N GLY A 106 6.80 -8.72 0.09
CA GLY A 106 7.09 -7.83 -1.02
C GLY A 106 6.36 -8.25 -2.29
N GLY A 107 6.57 -7.48 -3.34
CA GLY A 107 5.96 -7.75 -4.64
C GLY A 107 5.74 -6.48 -5.42
N THR A 108 4.65 -6.45 -6.19
CA THR A 108 4.29 -5.33 -7.05
C THR A 108 2.90 -4.81 -6.74
N HIS A 109 2.69 -3.53 -7.03
CA HIS A 109 1.42 -2.86 -6.82
C HIS A 109 1.18 -1.89 -7.96
N GLU A 110 -0.04 -1.90 -8.51
CA GLU A 110 -0.43 -0.95 -9.55
C GLU A 110 -1.49 -0.01 -9.03
N ARG A 111 -1.37 1.26 -9.42
CA ARG A 111 -2.33 2.30 -9.09
C ARG A 111 -2.64 3.09 -10.35
N PHE A 112 -3.81 3.74 -10.37
CA PHE A 112 -4.18 4.64 -11.47
C PHE A 112 -4.41 6.05 -10.93
N VAL A 113 -3.90 7.03 -11.67
CA VAL A 113 -4.17 8.44 -11.40
C VAL A 113 -5.61 8.73 -11.82
N ILE A 114 -6.37 9.34 -10.90
CA ILE A 114 -7.77 9.70 -11.11
C ILE A 114 -7.98 11.16 -10.70
N PHE A 115 -9.08 11.75 -11.19
CA PHE A 115 -9.56 13.02 -10.69
C PHE A 115 -10.50 12.69 -9.53
N GLU A 116 -10.15 13.13 -8.33
CA GLU A 116 -10.83 12.68 -7.10
C GLU A 116 -12.32 12.98 -7.08
N GLU A 117 -12.70 14.19 -7.46
CA GLU A 117 -14.13 14.57 -7.48
C GLU A 117 -14.94 13.74 -8.45
N LYS A 118 -14.44 13.56 -9.67
CA LYS A 118 -15.12 12.75 -10.70
C LYS A 118 -15.21 11.29 -10.29
N PHE A 119 -14.16 10.78 -9.72
CA PHE A 119 -14.10 9.38 -9.30
C PHE A 119 -15.08 9.10 -8.17
N ALA A 120 -15.10 9.97 -7.15
CA ALA A 120 -16.04 9.87 -6.03
C ALA A 120 -17.50 10.00 -6.51
N ALA A 121 -17.77 10.94 -7.43
CA ALA A 121 -19.10 11.11 -7.99
C ALA A 121 -19.57 9.89 -8.78
N LYS A 122 -18.67 9.27 -9.51
CA LYS A 122 -18.96 8.04 -10.26
C LYS A 122 -19.32 6.89 -9.32
N ALA A 123 -18.62 6.76 -8.20
CA ALA A 123 -18.92 5.76 -7.19
C ALA A 123 -20.29 6.02 -6.55
N GLU A 124 -20.55 7.26 -6.18
CA GLU A 124 -21.81 7.65 -5.53
C GLU A 124 -23.03 7.46 -6.44
N ALA A 125 -22.82 7.67 -7.75
CA ALA A 125 -23.89 7.51 -8.75
C ALA A 125 -24.42 6.07 -8.82
N LYS A 126 -23.67 5.09 -8.31
CA LYS A 126 -24.12 3.68 -8.28
C LYS A 126 -25.31 3.47 -7.33
N LYS A 127 -25.56 4.38 -6.43
CA LYS A 127 -26.66 4.27 -5.48
C LYS A 127 -28.01 4.54 -6.13
N GLY A 128 -28.01 4.93 -7.35
CA GLY A 128 -29.20 5.17 -8.10
C GLY A 128 -29.38 6.57 -8.52
#